data_ce326f30e1507e8290a59ee6359795ad
#
_entry.id   ce326f30e1507e8290a59ee6359795ad
#
_cell.length_a   1.000
_cell.length_b   1.000
_cell.length_c   1.000
_cell.angle_alpha   90.00
_cell.angle_beta   90.00
_cell.angle_gamma   90.00
#
_symmetry.space_group_name_H-M   'P 1'
#
loop_
_entity.id
_entity.type
_entity.pdbx_description
1 polymer ?
#
loop_
_entity_poly.entity_id
_entity_poly.type
_entity_poly.pdbx_seq_one_letter_code
_entity_poly.pdbx_strand_id
1 'polypeptide(L)' 'MEEKMGTMKTATARALLDPEIKKQAEGILQDLGLSVSKSFELFYRQVIAQHGLPFELQVP' A
#
# COMPACT_ATOMS: atom_id res chain seq x y z
N MET A 1 2.89 -21.18 -8.32
CA MET A 1 2.97 -20.59 -8.70
C MET A 1 2.88 -19.95 -9.38
N GLU A 2 2.39 -19.89 -9.50
CA GLU A 2 2.49 -19.34 -10.10
C GLU A 2 2.31 -18.26 -10.32
N GLU A 3 2.22 -18.03 -10.19
CA GLU A 3 2.25 -17.04 -10.44
C GLU A 3 2.77 -16.18 -10.83
N LYS A 4 2.49 -16.44 -11.27
CA LYS A 4 3.14 -15.57 -11.93
C LYS A 4 2.86 -14.27 -11.56
N MET A 5 3.43 -13.78 -10.65
CA MET A 5 3.25 -12.51 -10.08
C MET A 5 3.72 -11.47 -10.99
N GLY A 6 2.96 -10.41 -11.12
CA GLY A 6 3.36 -9.25 -11.85
C GLY A 6 3.12 -9.27 -13.33
N THR A 7 2.69 -10.38 -13.85
CA THR A 7 2.41 -10.44 -15.27
C THR A 7 1.08 -9.79 -15.60
N MET A 8 0.09 -9.91 -14.72
CA MET A 8 -1.19 -9.29 -14.91
C MET A 8 -1.68 -8.74 -13.58
N LYS A 9 -2.14 -7.50 -13.60
CA LYS A 9 -2.66 -6.87 -12.40
C LYS A 9 -4.14 -6.73 -12.54
N THR A 10 -4.83 -7.76 -12.11
CA THR A 10 -6.27 -7.86 -12.29
C THR A 10 -7.07 -7.69 -11.03
N ALA A 11 -6.41 -7.55 -9.88
CA ALA A 11 -7.10 -7.39 -8.62
C ALA A 11 -7.08 -5.93 -8.20
N THR A 12 -8.10 -5.51 -7.47
CA THR A 12 -8.25 -4.13 -7.02
C THR A 12 -8.44 -4.10 -5.52
N ALA A 13 -7.80 -3.14 -4.87
CA ALA A 13 -8.03 -2.87 -3.46
C ALA A 13 -8.70 -1.51 -3.32
N ARG A 14 -9.71 -1.42 -2.45
CA ARG A 14 -10.43 -0.17 -2.24
C ARG A 14 -10.64 0.07 -0.76
N ALA A 15 -10.70 1.33 -0.40
CA ALA A 15 -10.95 1.72 0.97
C ALA A 15 -11.62 3.08 0.98
N LEU A 16 -12.49 3.29 1.98
CA LEU A 16 -13.05 4.60 2.24
C LEU A 16 -12.17 5.24 3.31
N LEU A 17 -11.65 6.40 3.00
CA LEU A 17 -10.68 7.07 3.86
C LEU A 17 -11.14 8.47 4.19
N ASP A 18 -10.67 8.97 5.32
CA ASP A 18 -10.82 10.38 5.64
C ASP A 18 -10.12 11.18 4.53
N PRO A 19 -10.81 12.15 3.90
CA PRO A 19 -10.21 12.88 2.79
C PRO A 19 -8.91 13.59 3.15
N GLU A 20 -8.80 14.08 4.39
CA GLU A 20 -7.61 14.80 4.81
C GLU A 20 -6.43 13.84 4.97
N ILE A 21 -6.68 12.67 5.53
CA ILE A 21 -5.63 11.66 5.67
C ILE A 21 -5.15 11.21 4.30
N LYS A 22 -6.09 10.98 3.39
CA LYS A 22 -5.76 10.58 2.03
C LYS A 22 -4.88 11.63 1.36
N LYS A 23 -5.26 12.89 1.48
CA LYS A 23 -4.54 13.99 0.85
C LYS A 23 -3.12 14.10 1.39
N GLN A 24 -2.96 14.06 2.71
CA GLN A 24 -1.65 14.18 3.32
C GLN A 24 -0.74 13.02 2.95
N ALA A 25 -1.28 11.81 3.03
CA ALA A 25 -0.48 10.61 2.73
C ALA A 25 -0.06 10.60 1.27
N GLU A 26 -0.98 10.90 0.38
CA GLU A 26 -0.65 10.89 -1.05
C GLU A 26 0.34 11.99 -1.42
N GLY A 27 0.27 13.12 -0.73
CA GLY A 27 1.25 14.17 -0.94
C GLY A 27 2.65 13.73 -0.57
N ILE A 28 2.78 13.04 0.55
CA ILE A 28 4.07 12.52 0.99
C ILE A 28 4.59 11.47 0.01
N LEU A 29 3.71 10.56 -0.40
CA LEU A 29 4.10 9.52 -1.35
C LEU A 29 4.58 10.14 -2.67
N GLN A 30 3.88 11.19 -3.11
CA GLN A 30 4.26 11.87 -4.33
C GLN A 30 5.65 12.49 -4.19
N ASP A 31 5.94 13.08 -3.05
CA ASP A 31 7.25 13.64 -2.79
C ASP A 31 8.34 12.58 -2.84
N LEU A 32 8.00 11.35 -2.50
CA LEU A 32 8.93 10.24 -2.57
C LEU A 32 9.02 9.61 -3.96
N GLY A 33 8.23 10.13 -4.90
CA GLY A 33 8.23 9.60 -6.26
C GLY A 33 7.42 8.33 -6.41
N LEU A 34 6.48 8.07 -5.50
CA LEU A 34 5.68 6.85 -5.53
C LEU A 34 4.25 7.16 -5.95
N SER A 35 3.71 6.34 -6.84
CA SER A 35 2.28 6.40 -7.12
C SER A 35 1.52 5.69 -6.00
N VAL A 36 0.23 5.97 -5.92
CA VAL A 36 -0.63 5.32 -4.92
C VAL A 36 -0.63 3.81 -5.15
N SER A 37 -0.75 3.39 -6.41
CA SER A 37 -0.76 1.96 -6.73
C SER A 37 0.54 1.29 -6.31
N LYS A 38 1.67 1.93 -6.58
CA LYS A 38 2.96 1.37 -6.20
C LYS A 38 3.09 1.29 -4.70
N SER A 39 2.57 2.29 -3.98
CA SER A 39 2.61 2.29 -2.54
C SER A 39 1.80 1.15 -1.95
N PHE A 40 0.63 0.87 -2.51
CA PHE A 40 -0.17 -0.26 -2.08
C PHE A 40 0.58 -1.56 -2.30
N GLU A 41 1.20 -1.72 -3.45
CA GLU A 41 1.95 -2.93 -3.76
C GLU A 41 3.10 -3.13 -2.77
N LEU A 42 3.85 -2.07 -2.50
CA LEU A 42 4.96 -2.15 -1.56
C LEU A 42 4.49 -2.52 -0.17
N PHE A 43 3.37 -1.91 0.26
CA PHE A 43 2.82 -2.21 1.57
C PHE A 43 2.41 -3.69 1.67
N TYR A 44 1.72 -4.18 0.65
CA TYR A 44 1.27 -5.57 0.67
C TYR A 44 2.44 -6.54 0.64
N ARG A 45 3.49 -6.22 -0.11
CA ARG A 45 4.68 -7.06 -0.12
C ARG A 45 5.32 -7.12 1.26
N GLN A 46 5.32 -6.00 1.97
CA GLN A 46 5.86 -5.98 3.33
C GLN A 46 4.99 -6.79 4.29
N VAL A 47 3.68 -6.70 4.13
CA VAL A 47 2.77 -7.50 4.95
C VAL A 47 3.05 -8.99 4.76
N ILE A 48 3.28 -9.40 3.54
CA ILE A 48 3.60 -10.80 3.24
C ILE A 48 4.94 -11.19 3.87
N ALA A 49 5.95 -10.36 3.68
CA ALA A 49 7.28 -10.65 4.18
C ALA A 49 7.32 -10.75 5.70
N GLN A 50 6.56 -9.88 6.38
CA GLN A 50 6.55 -9.83 7.83
C GLN A 50 5.52 -10.76 8.46
N HIS A 51 4.60 -11.29 7.66
CA HIS A 51 3.43 -12.01 8.17
C HIS A 51 2.68 -11.17 9.17
N GLY A 52 2.56 -9.87 8.88
CA GLY A 52 1.90 -8.93 9.75
C GLY A 52 2.20 -7.53 9.26
N LEU A 53 1.90 -6.54 10.09
CA LEU A 53 2.15 -5.16 9.73
C LEU A 53 3.65 -4.86 9.79
N PRO A 54 4.16 -4.06 8.84
CA PRO A 54 5.57 -3.68 8.83
C PRO A 54 5.88 -2.55 9.82
N PHE A 55 5.01 -2.34 10.77
CA PHE A 55 5.20 -1.32 11.80
C PHE A 55 4.36 -1.71 13.01
N GLU A 56 4.68 -1.10 14.12
CA GLU A 56 3.94 -1.37 15.34
C GLU A 56 2.65 -0.57 15.34
N LEU A 57 1.54 -1.26 15.62
CA LEU A 57 0.24 -0.60 15.64
C LEU A 57 0.09 0.13 16.96
N GLN A 58 -0.14 1.42 16.89
CA GLN A 58 -0.33 2.26 18.06
C GLN A 58 -1.75 2.75 18.13
N VAL A 59 -2.32 2.67 19.32
CA VAL A 59 -3.68 3.15 19.55
C VAL A 59 -3.58 4.41 20.36
N PRO A 60 -4.19 5.52 19.89
CA PRO A 60 -4.14 6.78 20.62
C PRO A 60 -4.89 6.73 21.93
#